data_e8428898db874d0bc454b49f682534fc
#
_entry.id   e8428898db874d0bc454b49f682534fc
#
_cell.length_a   1.000
_cell.length_b   1.000
_cell.length_c   1.000
_cell.angle_alpha   90.00
_cell.angle_beta   90.00
_cell.angle_gamma   90.00
#
_symmetry.space_group_name_H-M   'P 1'
#
loop_
_entity.id
_entity.type
_entity.pdbx_description
1 polymer ?
#
loop_
_entity_poly.entity_id
_entity_poly.type
_entity_poly.pdbx_seq_one_letter_code
_entity_poly.pdbx_strand_id
1 'polypeptide(L)'
;MGVVVKRGKHSRGVTARALAAAMALASGFAAVPASAETLTVEGLYPARSPAAAGVGSLVVERFGGRDGRELSFALEGMLAELAIYGQPYFRVVAERSSAPADAILSGIANAAVQNQPVEEDRKVCVERDDNDKCVREENQKIRCQRRIVTFNPSLRMARLDDGAIVYQRQLQERDQIVWCPDRAAARSVEDTVSALIGNAVAEVRLDIAPVYRSDVIRVLEVRKGLDKDQSSRFRDALKATARNPQGACDIWQALDGEVPGQSSVVFNLALCAEQRGDLDEALVRYRQAQTLLPRERAIVAAFDRIGARRAAEADYATREDRLSGSRP
;
A
#
# COMPACT_ATOMS: atom_id res chain seq x y z
N MET A 1 -59.57 -21.60 -52.32
CA MET A 1 -59.27 -22.86 -52.96
C MET A 1 -58.22 -23.51 -52.07
N GLY A 2 -58.45 -24.38 -51.17
CA GLY A 2 -59.31 -25.56 -51.13
C GLY A 2 -58.45 -26.76 -51.43
N VAL A 3 -58.41 -27.62 -50.42
CA VAL A 3 -58.40 -29.07 -50.42
C VAL A 3 -57.16 -29.69 -49.79
N VAL A 4 -57.16 -30.19 -48.60
CA VAL A 4 -57.77 -31.42 -47.95
C VAL A 4 -56.74 -32.58 -47.86
N VAL A 5 -56.31 -32.89 -46.62
CA VAL A 5 -56.30 -34.14 -45.86
C VAL A 5 -55.86 -35.44 -46.55
N LYS A 6 -54.94 -36.15 -45.89
CA LYS A 6 -55.16 -37.58 -45.56
C LYS A 6 -54.31 -38.07 -44.38
N ARG A 7 -54.99 -38.67 -43.43
CA ARG A 7 -54.48 -39.48 -42.27
C ARG A 7 -54.00 -40.86 -42.75
N GLY A 8 -52.99 -41.38 -42.04
CA GLY A 8 -52.64 -42.79 -42.10
C GLY A 8 -52.09 -43.28 -40.75
N LYS A 9 -52.86 -44.07 -40.00
CA LYS A 9 -52.53 -44.83 -38.79
C LYS A 9 -51.78 -46.09 -39.19
N HIS A 10 -50.85 -46.55 -38.31
CA HIS A 10 -50.68 -47.91 -37.73
C HIS A 10 -49.29 -47.97 -37.08
N SER A 11 -49.14 -48.07 -35.80
CA SER A 11 -49.29 -49.09 -34.71
C SER A 11 -48.15 -50.13 -34.65
N ARG A 12 -47.71 -50.34 -33.40
CA ARG A 12 -46.81 -51.35 -32.77
C ARG A 12 -45.36 -50.91 -32.67
N GLY A 13 -44.78 -50.62 -31.51
CA GLY A 13 -44.83 -51.35 -30.25
C GLY A 13 -43.53 -52.09 -30.06
N VAL A 14 -42.54 -51.50 -29.37
CA VAL A 14 -41.46 -52.27 -28.69
C VAL A 14 -40.91 -51.43 -27.52
N THR A 15 -40.87 -52.07 -26.41
CA THR A 15 -40.45 -51.71 -25.06
C THR A 15 -39.11 -50.94 -24.99
N ALA A 16 -39.16 -49.73 -24.40
CA ALA A 16 -37.97 -48.97 -24.00
C ALA A 16 -37.58 -49.29 -22.56
N ARG A 17 -36.37 -49.79 -22.40
CA ARG A 17 -35.69 -49.84 -21.09
C ARG A 17 -35.22 -48.43 -20.72
N ALA A 18 -35.75 -47.89 -19.63
CA ALA A 18 -35.29 -46.65 -19.05
C ALA A 18 -33.91 -46.85 -18.40
N LEU A 19 -32.90 -46.21 -18.92
CA LEU A 19 -31.63 -45.96 -18.26
C LEU A 19 -31.70 -44.56 -17.60
N ALA A 20 -31.91 -44.57 -16.29
CA ALA A 20 -31.80 -43.36 -15.48
C ALA A 20 -30.31 -43.01 -15.32
N ALA A 21 -29.85 -42.01 -16.03
CA ALA A 21 -28.54 -41.38 -15.80
C ALA A 21 -28.69 -40.40 -14.63
N ALA A 22 -28.21 -40.80 -13.45
CA ALA A 22 -28.07 -39.91 -12.31
C ALA A 22 -26.91 -38.90 -12.59
N MET A 23 -27.24 -37.68 -12.96
CA MET A 23 -26.32 -36.56 -12.94
C MET A 23 -26.06 -36.18 -11.48
N ALA A 24 -24.93 -36.59 -10.93
CA ALA A 24 -24.39 -36.08 -9.69
C ALA A 24 -23.92 -34.62 -9.93
N LEU A 25 -24.73 -33.65 -9.51
CA LEU A 25 -24.34 -32.26 -9.36
C LEU A 25 -23.29 -32.17 -8.24
N ALA A 26 -22.02 -32.24 -8.60
CA ALA A 26 -20.95 -31.89 -7.72
C ALA A 26 -21.03 -30.37 -7.51
N SER A 27 -21.78 -29.93 -6.49
CA SER A 27 -21.75 -28.57 -5.98
C SER A 27 -20.34 -28.31 -5.41
N GLY A 28 -19.46 -27.80 -6.23
CA GLY A 28 -18.17 -27.27 -5.77
C GLY A 28 -18.44 -26.11 -4.81
N PHE A 29 -18.41 -26.35 -3.52
CA PHE A 29 -18.26 -25.31 -2.53
C PHE A 29 -16.91 -24.65 -2.81
N ALA A 30 -16.92 -23.53 -3.53
CA ALA A 30 -15.82 -22.61 -3.52
C ALA A 30 -15.64 -22.18 -2.06
N ALA A 31 -14.60 -22.69 -1.40
CA ALA A 31 -14.19 -22.21 -0.09
C ALA A 31 -13.84 -20.72 -0.29
N VAL A 32 -14.73 -19.82 0.11
CA VAL A 32 -14.43 -18.40 0.26
C VAL A 32 -13.28 -18.35 1.26
N PRO A 33 -12.12 -17.79 0.92
CA PRO A 33 -11.04 -17.64 1.89
C PRO A 33 -11.64 -16.91 3.09
N ALA A 34 -11.59 -17.52 4.27
CA ALA A 34 -12.00 -16.88 5.50
C ALA A 34 -11.07 -15.64 5.63
N SER A 35 -11.60 -14.46 5.37
CA SER A 35 -10.85 -13.22 5.62
C SER A 35 -10.59 -13.19 7.13
N ALA A 36 -9.31 -13.16 7.50
CA ALA A 36 -8.95 -13.03 8.91
C ALA A 36 -9.55 -11.74 9.45
N GLU A 37 -10.13 -11.79 10.64
CA GLU A 37 -10.70 -10.63 11.30
C GLU A 37 -9.59 -9.66 11.70
N THR A 38 -9.79 -8.37 11.43
CA THR A 38 -8.75 -7.33 11.58
C THR A 38 -9.29 -6.09 12.24
N LEU A 39 -8.39 -5.33 12.88
CA LEU A 39 -8.62 -3.94 13.26
C LEU A 39 -7.62 -3.04 12.55
N THR A 40 -8.04 -1.83 12.23
CA THR A 40 -7.19 -0.83 11.61
C THR A 40 -6.67 0.12 12.68
N VAL A 41 -5.36 0.28 12.73
CA VAL A 41 -4.69 1.26 13.60
C VAL A 41 -4.06 2.34 12.74
N GLU A 42 -4.25 3.59 13.14
CA GLU A 42 -3.78 4.73 12.39
C GLU A 42 -2.87 5.60 13.24
N GLY A 43 -1.92 6.28 12.62
CA GLY A 43 -1.05 7.18 13.35
C GLY A 43 0.06 7.78 12.53
N LEU A 44 0.75 8.74 13.12
CA LEU A 44 1.92 9.38 12.56
C LEU A 44 3.14 8.48 12.78
N TYR A 45 3.95 8.30 11.73
CA TYR A 45 5.21 7.54 11.76
C TYR A 45 6.36 8.47 11.40
N PRO A 46 7.56 8.28 11.98
CA PRO A 46 8.66 9.19 11.79
C PRO A 46 9.20 9.17 10.36
N ALA A 47 9.81 10.27 9.95
CA ALA A 47 10.66 10.30 8.78
C ALA A 47 11.82 9.29 8.93
N ARG A 48 12.30 8.74 7.81
CA ARG A 48 13.45 7.83 7.82
C ARG A 48 14.76 8.53 8.20
N SER A 49 14.85 9.87 7.99
CA SER A 49 15.97 10.73 8.38
C SER A 49 15.51 11.75 9.43
N PRO A 50 15.65 11.48 10.73
CA PRO A 50 15.23 12.40 11.79
C PRO A 50 15.92 13.76 11.72
N ALA A 51 17.20 13.79 11.30
CA ALA A 51 17.95 15.03 11.15
C ALA A 51 17.35 15.96 10.06
N ALA A 52 16.87 15.40 8.95
CA ALA A 52 16.18 16.14 7.91
C ALA A 52 14.77 16.58 8.34
N ALA A 53 14.06 15.72 9.08
CA ALA A 53 12.75 16.03 9.63
C ALA A 53 12.77 17.20 10.63
N GLY A 54 13.91 17.44 11.25
CA GLY A 54 14.14 18.56 12.16
C GLY A 54 14.22 19.94 11.48
N VAL A 55 14.36 20.02 10.14
CA VAL A 55 14.39 21.26 9.37
C VAL A 55 13.01 21.90 9.30
N GLY A 56 12.87 23.17 9.65
CA GLY A 56 11.60 23.92 9.64
C GLY A 56 11.32 24.61 8.33
N SER A 57 12.34 25.22 7.77
CA SER A 57 12.27 25.98 6.53
C SER A 57 13.41 25.65 5.59
N LEU A 58 13.15 25.60 4.29
CA LEU A 58 14.18 25.24 3.32
C LEU A 58 14.02 25.97 1.99
N VAL A 59 15.14 26.12 1.31
CA VAL A 59 15.23 26.52 -0.09
C VAL A 59 15.46 25.25 -0.92
N VAL A 60 14.74 25.09 -2.01
CA VAL A 60 15.05 24.11 -3.05
C VAL A 60 15.80 24.81 -4.15
N GLU A 61 17.10 24.50 -4.31
CA GLU A 61 17.89 25.02 -5.43
C GLU A 61 17.45 24.41 -6.75
N ARG A 62 17.80 25.08 -7.85
CA ARG A 62 17.71 24.47 -9.16
C ARG A 62 18.75 23.34 -9.27
N PHE A 63 18.29 22.11 -9.44
CA PHE A 63 19.18 20.97 -9.56
C PHE A 63 19.90 20.94 -10.90
N GLY A 64 21.15 20.47 -10.85
CA GLY A 64 21.95 20.21 -12.05
C GLY A 64 21.47 18.99 -12.83
N GLY A 65 22.03 18.82 -14.04
CA GLY A 65 21.67 17.71 -14.92
C GLY A 65 20.49 18.04 -15.83
N ARG A 66 20.24 17.16 -16.82
CA ARG A 66 19.22 17.38 -17.85
C ARG A 66 17.81 17.44 -17.25
N ASP A 67 17.52 16.55 -16.29
CA ASP A 67 16.20 16.37 -15.69
C ASP A 67 16.13 17.02 -14.30
N GLY A 68 17.21 17.68 -13.87
CA GLY A 68 17.33 18.26 -12.52
C GLY A 68 16.32 19.36 -12.25
N ARG A 69 16.03 20.21 -13.24
CA ARG A 69 15.05 21.29 -13.10
C ARG A 69 13.64 20.74 -12.85
N GLU A 70 13.25 19.71 -13.56
CA GLU A 70 11.92 19.10 -13.37
C GLU A 70 11.82 18.45 -11.98
N LEU A 71 12.86 17.74 -11.54
CA LEU A 71 12.92 17.18 -10.20
C LEU A 71 12.86 18.26 -9.11
N SER A 72 13.60 19.37 -9.26
CA SER A 72 13.59 20.45 -8.25
C SER A 72 12.21 21.09 -8.12
N PHE A 73 11.51 21.36 -9.23
CA PHE A 73 10.14 21.87 -9.19
C PHE A 73 9.14 20.86 -8.57
N ALA A 74 9.27 19.58 -8.89
CA ALA A 74 8.41 18.55 -8.31
C ALA A 74 8.62 18.42 -6.79
N LEU A 75 9.87 18.53 -6.32
CA LEU A 75 10.19 18.54 -4.89
C LEU A 75 9.67 19.80 -4.20
N GLU A 76 9.89 20.99 -4.79
CA GLU A 76 9.39 22.26 -4.26
C GLU A 76 7.87 22.22 -4.09
N GLY A 77 7.14 21.76 -5.10
CA GLY A 77 5.69 21.61 -5.05
C GLY A 77 5.25 20.64 -3.94
N MET A 78 5.84 19.44 -3.90
CA MET A 78 5.53 18.46 -2.87
C MET A 78 5.78 18.99 -1.45
N LEU A 79 6.89 19.70 -1.23
CA LEU A 79 7.26 20.25 0.08
C LEU A 79 6.34 21.41 0.50
N ALA A 80 5.92 22.25 -0.46
CA ALA A 80 5.02 23.36 -0.21
C ALA A 80 3.58 22.89 0.14
N GLU A 81 3.15 21.79 -0.45
CA GLU A 81 1.82 21.19 -0.21
C GLU A 81 1.77 20.25 1.00
N LEU A 82 2.94 19.85 1.51
CA LEU A 82 3.00 18.89 2.60
C LEU A 82 2.45 19.46 3.90
N ALA A 83 1.36 18.90 4.37
CA ALA A 83 0.72 19.24 5.64
C ALA A 83 0.63 18.04 6.57
N ILE A 84 0.83 18.26 7.87
CA ILE A 84 0.59 17.31 8.96
C ILE A 84 -0.42 17.95 9.90
N TYR A 85 -1.48 17.22 10.24
CA TYR A 85 -2.62 17.73 11.04
C TYR A 85 -3.19 19.06 10.51
N GLY A 86 -3.19 19.23 9.17
CA GLY A 86 -3.71 20.43 8.50
C GLY A 86 -2.80 21.65 8.56
N GLN A 87 -1.59 21.54 9.13
CA GLN A 87 -0.58 22.60 9.18
C GLN A 87 0.55 22.31 8.18
N PRO A 88 1.07 23.32 7.44
CA PRO A 88 2.22 23.15 6.58
C PRO A 88 3.41 22.57 7.35
N TYR A 89 3.97 21.47 6.86
CA TYR A 89 5.09 20.84 7.53
C TYR A 89 6.40 21.57 7.28
N PHE A 90 6.66 22.05 6.06
CA PHE A 90 7.80 22.86 5.72
C PHE A 90 7.36 24.27 5.31
N ARG A 91 8.18 25.26 5.67
CA ARG A 91 8.13 26.58 5.06
C ARG A 91 9.12 26.60 3.88
N VAL A 92 8.62 26.45 2.67
CA VAL A 92 9.45 26.54 1.46
C VAL A 92 9.71 28.01 1.15
N VAL A 93 10.99 28.37 1.03
CA VAL A 93 11.46 29.73 0.73
C VAL A 93 11.98 29.74 -0.70
N ALA A 94 11.54 30.70 -1.50
CA ALA A 94 11.99 30.82 -2.88
C ALA A 94 13.50 31.08 -2.96
N GLU A 95 14.20 30.46 -3.90
CA GLU A 95 15.67 30.50 -4.08
C GLU A 95 16.27 31.94 -4.07
N ARG A 96 15.52 32.93 -4.58
CA ARG A 96 15.96 34.34 -4.65
C ARG A 96 15.37 35.23 -3.57
N SER A 97 14.74 34.64 -2.57
CA SER A 97 14.19 35.40 -1.45
C SER A 97 15.30 35.77 -0.45
N SER A 98 15.18 36.92 0.18
CA SER A 98 16.00 37.31 1.32
C SER A 98 15.47 36.76 2.66
N ALA A 99 14.37 36.04 2.64
CA ALA A 99 13.82 35.42 3.84
C ALA A 99 14.76 34.33 4.37
N PRO A 100 15.00 34.23 5.70
CA PRO A 100 15.87 33.23 6.26
C PRO A 100 15.25 31.83 6.06
N ALA A 101 16.13 30.85 5.81
CA ALA A 101 15.81 29.43 5.76
C ALA A 101 16.78 28.65 6.65
N ASP A 102 16.34 27.49 7.17
CA ASP A 102 17.19 26.63 8.01
C ASP A 102 18.13 25.78 7.17
N ALA A 103 17.70 25.39 5.99
CA ALA A 103 18.47 24.48 5.13
C ALA A 103 18.27 24.77 3.63
N ILE A 104 19.17 24.20 2.85
CA ILE A 104 19.14 24.18 1.39
C ILE A 104 19.14 22.74 0.88
N LEU A 105 18.21 22.44 -0.02
CA LEU A 105 18.14 21.17 -0.75
C LEU A 105 18.70 21.37 -2.14
N SER A 106 19.77 20.67 -2.45
CA SER A 106 20.47 20.71 -3.74
C SER A 106 20.61 19.31 -4.33
N GLY A 107 20.90 19.22 -5.62
CA GLY A 107 21.07 17.93 -6.26
C GLY A 107 21.40 17.98 -7.74
N ILE A 108 21.50 16.78 -8.31
CA ILE A 108 21.69 16.55 -9.74
C ILE A 108 20.82 15.36 -10.17
N ALA A 109 20.20 15.44 -11.35
CA ALA A 109 19.40 14.35 -11.88
C ALA A 109 19.53 14.20 -13.39
N ASN A 110 19.68 12.94 -13.84
CA ASN A 110 19.75 12.59 -15.24
C ASN A 110 19.00 11.28 -15.48
N ALA A 111 18.26 11.24 -16.57
CA ALA A 111 17.72 10.03 -17.14
C ALA A 111 18.61 9.50 -18.27
N ALA A 112 18.73 8.19 -18.37
CA ALA A 112 19.35 7.48 -19.47
C ALA A 112 18.33 6.56 -20.14
N VAL A 113 18.33 6.53 -21.47
CA VAL A 113 17.41 5.73 -22.29
C VAL A 113 18.21 4.73 -23.12
N GLN A 114 17.85 3.46 -23.02
CA GLN A 114 18.44 2.39 -23.82
C GLN A 114 17.32 1.67 -24.57
N ASN A 115 17.50 1.48 -25.88
CA ASN A 115 16.63 0.66 -26.69
C ASN A 115 17.41 -0.57 -27.17
N GLN A 116 16.80 -1.74 -27.07
CA GLN A 116 17.42 -2.99 -27.51
C GLN A 116 16.39 -3.90 -28.17
N PRO A 117 16.76 -4.62 -29.26
CA PRO A 117 15.88 -5.61 -29.83
C PRO A 117 15.73 -6.79 -28.86
N VAL A 118 14.50 -7.32 -28.80
CA VAL A 118 14.18 -8.56 -28.05
C VAL A 118 13.29 -9.44 -28.90
N GLU A 119 13.33 -10.74 -28.67
CA GLU A 119 12.40 -11.69 -29.28
C GLU A 119 11.31 -12.06 -28.29
N GLU A 120 10.06 -12.04 -28.76
CA GLU A 120 8.89 -12.44 -28.00
C GLU A 120 8.22 -13.63 -28.68
N ASP A 121 7.97 -14.70 -27.94
CA ASP A 121 7.16 -15.81 -28.42
C ASP A 121 5.69 -15.42 -28.40
N ARG A 122 5.05 -15.40 -29.57
CA ARG A 122 3.62 -15.07 -29.69
C ARG A 122 2.87 -16.13 -30.48
N LYS A 123 1.65 -16.38 -30.05
CA LYS A 123 0.69 -17.12 -30.87
C LYS A 123 0.20 -16.24 -32.01
N VAL A 124 0.47 -16.65 -33.23
CA VAL A 124 0.05 -15.98 -34.47
C VAL A 124 -0.94 -16.88 -35.19
N CYS A 125 -2.03 -16.30 -35.64
CA CYS A 125 -2.96 -17.03 -36.49
C CYS A 125 -2.35 -17.27 -37.86
N VAL A 126 -2.17 -18.53 -38.21
CA VAL A 126 -1.60 -18.94 -39.51
C VAL A 126 -2.66 -19.42 -40.49
N GLU A 127 -3.87 -19.68 -40.03
CA GLU A 127 -4.99 -20.12 -40.86
C GLU A 127 -6.31 -19.55 -40.33
N ARG A 128 -7.11 -18.97 -41.23
CA ARG A 128 -8.42 -18.41 -40.93
C ARG A 128 -9.49 -19.08 -41.78
N ASP A 129 -10.70 -19.19 -41.24
CA ASP A 129 -11.86 -19.67 -41.96
C ASP A 129 -12.49 -18.57 -42.86
N ASP A 130 -13.54 -18.92 -43.62
CA ASP A 130 -14.27 -18.01 -44.49
C ASP A 130 -14.94 -16.82 -43.77
N ASN A 131 -15.02 -16.88 -42.43
CA ASN A 131 -15.56 -15.83 -41.55
C ASN A 131 -14.46 -15.01 -40.85
N ASP A 132 -13.20 -15.10 -41.31
CA ASP A 132 -12.02 -14.43 -40.75
C ASP A 132 -11.67 -14.87 -39.31
N LYS A 133 -12.22 -15.98 -38.82
CA LYS A 133 -11.93 -16.56 -37.51
C LYS A 133 -10.67 -17.42 -37.59
N CYS A 134 -9.79 -17.26 -36.63
CA CYS A 134 -8.59 -18.06 -36.56
C CYS A 134 -8.91 -19.52 -36.24
N VAL A 135 -8.45 -20.44 -37.11
CA VAL A 135 -8.63 -21.89 -36.94
C VAL A 135 -7.34 -22.60 -36.57
N ARG A 136 -6.17 -21.99 -36.85
CA ARG A 136 -4.89 -22.54 -36.44
C ARG A 136 -3.92 -21.45 -35.97
N GLU A 137 -3.39 -21.62 -34.76
CA GLU A 137 -2.37 -20.76 -34.18
C GLU A 137 -1.02 -21.49 -34.13
N GLU A 138 0.05 -20.77 -34.39
CA GLU A 138 1.43 -21.25 -34.18
C GLU A 138 2.23 -20.26 -33.34
N ASN A 139 3.15 -20.78 -32.51
CA ASN A 139 4.09 -19.93 -31.79
C ASN A 139 5.16 -19.44 -32.78
N GLN A 140 5.27 -18.12 -32.91
CA GLN A 140 6.28 -17.48 -33.74
C GLN A 140 7.10 -16.49 -32.92
N LYS A 141 8.40 -16.42 -33.18
CA LYS A 141 9.29 -15.42 -32.62
C LYS A 141 9.14 -14.12 -33.37
N ILE A 142 8.65 -13.09 -32.67
CA ILE A 142 8.49 -11.75 -33.23
C ILE A 142 9.58 -10.84 -32.66
N ARG A 143 10.25 -10.11 -33.57
CA ARG A 143 11.21 -9.06 -33.16
C ARG A 143 10.47 -7.85 -32.61
N CYS A 144 10.65 -7.60 -31.32
CA CYS A 144 10.11 -6.47 -30.59
C CYS A 144 11.24 -5.52 -30.17
N GLN A 145 10.89 -4.37 -29.64
CA GLN A 145 11.82 -3.41 -29.05
C GLN A 145 11.58 -3.34 -27.54
N ARG A 146 12.67 -3.34 -26.77
CA ARG A 146 12.64 -3.06 -25.34
C ARG A 146 13.30 -1.71 -25.09
N ARG A 147 12.58 -0.81 -24.45
CA ARG A 147 13.12 0.44 -23.94
C ARG A 147 13.32 0.31 -22.44
N ILE A 148 14.49 0.69 -21.98
CA ILE A 148 14.83 0.80 -20.56
C ILE A 148 15.11 2.27 -20.32
N VAL A 149 14.41 2.87 -19.35
CA VAL A 149 14.68 4.22 -18.84
C VAL A 149 15.18 4.08 -17.41
N THR A 150 16.33 4.66 -17.13
CA THR A 150 16.91 4.70 -15.78
C THR A 150 17.06 6.17 -15.38
N PHE A 151 16.59 6.52 -14.20
CA PHE A 151 16.68 7.86 -13.63
C PHE A 151 17.49 7.82 -12.33
N ASN A 152 18.57 8.59 -12.25
CA ASN A 152 19.54 8.53 -11.16
C ASN A 152 19.70 9.92 -10.51
N PRO A 153 18.81 10.32 -9.59
CA PRO A 153 18.98 11.54 -8.83
C PRO A 153 19.93 11.34 -7.65
N SER A 154 20.72 12.37 -7.36
CA SER A 154 21.53 12.51 -6.15
C SER A 154 21.14 13.82 -5.47
N LEU A 155 20.75 13.73 -4.19
CA LEU A 155 20.23 14.84 -3.40
C LEU A 155 21.04 15.02 -2.13
N ARG A 156 21.13 16.29 -1.68
CA ARG A 156 21.76 16.66 -0.43
C ARG A 156 21.01 17.82 0.20
N MET A 157 20.76 17.75 1.50
CA MET A 157 20.26 18.86 2.30
C MET A 157 21.34 19.27 3.31
N ALA A 158 21.72 20.55 3.29
CA ALA A 158 22.68 21.11 4.22
C ALA A 158 22.00 22.22 5.03
N ARG A 159 22.27 22.29 6.34
CA ARG A 159 21.85 23.43 7.16
C ARG A 159 22.64 24.67 6.80
N LEU A 160 21.99 25.83 6.92
CA LEU A 160 22.59 27.11 6.55
C LEU A 160 23.34 27.79 7.72
N ASP A 161 23.07 27.38 8.96
CA ASP A 161 23.72 27.90 10.17
C ASP A 161 25.14 27.36 10.38
N ASP A 162 25.36 26.06 10.16
CA ASP A 162 26.64 25.38 10.44
C ASP A 162 27.19 24.58 9.23
N GLY A 163 26.44 24.52 8.13
CA GLY A 163 26.82 23.76 6.94
C GLY A 163 26.72 22.24 7.06
N ALA A 164 26.16 21.71 8.17
CA ALA A 164 26.02 20.28 8.39
C ALA A 164 25.09 19.64 7.37
N ILE A 165 25.54 18.51 6.80
CA ILE A 165 24.71 17.70 5.90
C ILE A 165 23.75 16.86 6.75
N VAL A 166 22.46 17.19 6.71
CA VAL A 166 21.41 16.51 7.47
C VAL A 166 20.67 15.44 6.66
N TYR A 167 20.85 15.45 5.33
CA TYR A 167 20.30 14.45 4.45
C TYR A 167 21.16 14.29 3.20
N GLN A 168 21.39 13.05 2.81
CA GLN A 168 22.02 12.72 1.54
C GLN A 168 21.42 11.41 1.01
N ARG A 169 20.99 11.44 -0.24
CA ARG A 169 20.40 10.29 -0.89
C ARG A 169 20.81 10.19 -2.35
N GLN A 170 21.13 8.98 -2.77
CA GLN A 170 21.25 8.61 -4.17
C GLN A 170 20.17 7.59 -4.45
N LEU A 171 19.32 7.86 -5.44
CA LEU A 171 18.26 6.97 -5.87
C LEU A 171 18.57 6.40 -7.26
N GLN A 172 17.98 5.27 -7.56
CA GLN A 172 18.01 4.66 -8.87
C GLN A 172 16.61 4.14 -9.18
N GLU A 173 15.91 4.88 -10.04
CA GLU A 173 14.60 4.50 -10.53
C GLU A 173 14.74 3.89 -11.93
N ARG A 174 13.96 2.86 -12.23
CA ARG A 174 14.01 2.17 -13.51
C ARG A 174 12.63 1.74 -13.96
N ASP A 175 12.35 1.95 -15.24
CA ASP A 175 11.18 1.40 -15.92
C ASP A 175 11.59 0.74 -17.23
N GLN A 176 10.84 -0.26 -17.63
CA GLN A 176 11.02 -0.91 -18.93
C GLN A 176 9.70 -1.22 -19.59
N ILE A 177 9.62 -1.00 -20.90
CA ILE A 177 8.50 -1.38 -21.73
C ILE A 177 8.99 -2.17 -22.94
N VAL A 178 8.15 -3.10 -23.38
CA VAL A 178 8.38 -3.84 -24.63
C VAL A 178 7.22 -3.56 -25.56
N TRP A 179 7.51 -3.31 -26.84
CA TRP A 179 6.50 -3.20 -27.89
C TRP A 179 6.98 -3.87 -29.16
N CYS A 180 6.04 -4.35 -29.94
CA CYS A 180 6.29 -5.08 -31.16
C CYS A 180 5.73 -4.28 -32.36
N PRO A 181 6.09 -4.62 -33.62
CA PRO A 181 5.74 -3.83 -34.81
C PRO A 181 4.25 -3.57 -35.02
N ASP A 182 3.39 -4.40 -34.44
CA ASP A 182 1.94 -4.31 -34.49
C ASP A 182 1.33 -3.25 -33.56
N ARG A 183 2.13 -2.69 -32.62
CA ARG A 183 1.68 -1.70 -31.62
C ARG A 183 2.76 -0.66 -31.36
N ALA A 184 2.34 0.57 -31.14
CA ALA A 184 3.22 1.60 -30.63
C ALA A 184 3.62 1.33 -29.17
N ALA A 185 4.72 1.95 -28.72
CA ALA A 185 5.09 1.95 -27.30
C ALA A 185 3.95 2.54 -26.46
N ALA A 186 3.63 1.87 -25.34
CA ALA A 186 2.50 2.24 -24.48
C ALA A 186 2.68 3.62 -23.81
N ARG A 187 3.93 4.08 -23.66
CA ARG A 187 4.29 5.38 -23.05
C ARG A 187 5.44 6.01 -23.81
N SER A 188 5.49 7.35 -23.84
CA SER A 188 6.64 8.10 -24.33
C SER A 188 7.85 7.99 -23.38
N VAL A 189 8.99 8.50 -23.78
CA VAL A 189 10.16 8.62 -22.90
C VAL A 189 9.88 9.66 -21.83
N GLU A 190 9.31 10.78 -22.23
CA GLU A 190 8.97 11.92 -21.37
C GLU A 190 8.00 11.50 -20.27
N ASP A 191 6.90 10.79 -20.61
CA ASP A 191 5.95 10.27 -19.62
C ASP A 191 6.61 9.30 -18.65
N THR A 192 7.55 8.49 -19.15
CA THR A 192 8.29 7.54 -18.31
C THR A 192 9.22 8.28 -17.35
N VAL A 193 9.97 9.29 -17.82
CA VAL A 193 10.86 10.10 -16.97
C VAL A 193 10.06 10.84 -15.91
N SER A 194 8.94 11.46 -16.28
CA SER A 194 8.05 12.15 -15.33
C SER A 194 7.52 11.21 -14.24
N ALA A 195 7.13 9.98 -14.60
CA ALA A 195 6.72 8.97 -13.62
C ALA A 195 7.86 8.57 -12.67
N LEU A 196 9.09 8.42 -13.18
CA LEU A 196 10.26 8.09 -12.36
C LEU A 196 10.66 9.26 -11.44
N ILE A 197 10.49 10.51 -11.88
CA ILE A 197 10.63 11.70 -11.03
C ILE A 197 9.60 11.65 -9.90
N GLY A 198 8.34 11.34 -10.20
CA GLY A 198 7.29 11.18 -9.19
C GLY A 198 7.64 10.13 -8.12
N ASN A 199 8.19 8.98 -8.54
CA ASN A 199 8.65 7.95 -7.61
C ASN A 199 9.79 8.46 -6.72
N ALA A 200 10.79 9.15 -7.29
CA ALA A 200 11.90 9.72 -6.54
C ALA A 200 11.42 10.77 -5.52
N VAL A 201 10.47 11.63 -5.90
CA VAL A 201 9.85 12.62 -4.99
C VAL A 201 9.12 11.91 -3.84
N ALA A 202 8.39 10.84 -4.10
CA ALA A 202 7.70 10.07 -3.08
C ALA A 202 8.68 9.42 -2.09
N GLU A 203 9.81 8.87 -2.56
CA GLU A 203 10.87 8.34 -1.70
C GLU A 203 11.52 9.43 -0.83
N VAL A 204 11.86 10.57 -1.42
CA VAL A 204 12.41 11.72 -0.67
C VAL A 204 11.43 12.19 0.39
N ARG A 205 10.13 12.25 0.08
CA ARG A 205 9.09 12.63 1.04
C ARG A 205 9.09 11.72 2.27
N LEU A 206 9.21 10.41 2.09
CA LEU A 206 9.27 9.44 3.19
C LEU A 206 10.57 9.54 4.01
N ASP A 207 11.63 10.01 3.39
CA ASP A 207 12.91 10.20 4.07
C ASP A 207 12.92 11.44 4.98
N ILE A 208 12.30 12.55 4.56
CA ILE A 208 12.47 13.86 5.22
C ILE A 208 11.26 14.34 6.03
N ALA A 209 10.14 13.66 5.93
CA ALA A 209 8.93 14.05 6.65
C ALA A 209 8.18 12.85 7.23
N PRO A 210 7.49 13.01 8.36
CA PRO A 210 6.65 11.95 8.91
C PRO A 210 5.47 11.65 7.99
N VAL A 211 4.93 10.44 8.13
CA VAL A 211 3.82 9.95 7.32
C VAL A 211 2.68 9.46 8.19
N TYR A 212 1.47 9.91 7.92
CA TYR A 212 0.28 9.30 8.49
C TYR A 212 -0.01 8.00 7.76
N ARG A 213 -0.10 6.90 8.51
CA ARG A 213 -0.23 5.56 7.97
C ARG A 213 -1.35 4.80 8.67
N SER A 214 -2.01 3.94 7.92
CA SER A 214 -3.08 3.05 8.37
C SER A 214 -2.57 1.61 8.23
N ASP A 215 -2.45 0.90 9.34
CA ASP A 215 -2.00 -0.50 9.38
C ASP A 215 -3.17 -1.41 9.74
N VAL A 216 -3.40 -2.45 8.93
CA VAL A 216 -4.44 -3.45 9.15
C VAL A 216 -3.85 -4.62 9.94
N ILE A 217 -4.30 -4.81 11.16
CA ILE A 217 -3.73 -5.78 12.11
C ILE A 217 -4.74 -6.90 12.38
N ARG A 218 -4.28 -8.14 12.25
CA ARG A 218 -5.08 -9.31 12.54
C ARG A 218 -5.32 -9.43 14.04
N VAL A 219 -6.58 -9.66 14.45
CA VAL A 219 -6.93 -9.98 15.83
C VAL A 219 -6.63 -11.45 16.15
N LEU A 220 -6.43 -11.79 17.42
CA LEU A 220 -6.25 -13.16 17.86
C LEU A 220 -7.62 -13.83 18.07
N GLU A 221 -7.74 -15.08 17.60
CA GLU A 221 -9.02 -15.81 17.52
C GLU A 221 -9.10 -17.02 18.46
N VAL A 222 -8.05 -17.26 19.28
CA VAL A 222 -7.98 -18.42 20.18
C VAL A 222 -8.94 -18.24 21.35
N ARG A 223 -9.85 -19.23 21.55
CA ARG A 223 -10.93 -19.21 22.56
C ARG A 223 -10.68 -20.18 23.72
N LYS A 224 -9.45 -20.66 23.86
CA LYS A 224 -9.08 -21.57 24.96
C LYS A 224 -9.34 -20.88 26.31
N GLY A 225 -10.05 -21.55 27.20
CA GLY A 225 -10.38 -21.03 28.52
C GLY A 225 -11.73 -20.29 28.59
N LEU A 226 -12.43 -20.09 27.48
CA LEU A 226 -13.78 -19.53 27.43
C LEU A 226 -14.82 -20.67 27.45
N ASP A 227 -15.90 -20.50 28.20
CA ASP A 227 -17.05 -21.38 28.15
C ASP A 227 -17.85 -21.23 26.82
N LYS A 228 -18.99 -21.91 26.70
CA LYS A 228 -19.80 -21.95 25.47
C LYS A 228 -20.40 -20.56 25.16
N ASP A 229 -20.91 -19.83 26.13
CA ASP A 229 -21.50 -18.50 25.98
C ASP A 229 -20.44 -17.46 25.68
N GLN A 230 -19.38 -17.42 26.47
CA GLN A 230 -18.23 -16.55 26.26
C GLN A 230 -17.58 -16.76 24.89
N SER A 231 -17.44 -18.04 24.46
CA SER A 231 -16.94 -18.37 23.11
C SER A 231 -17.88 -17.90 22.00
N SER A 232 -19.19 -17.83 22.25
CA SER A 232 -20.16 -17.29 21.29
C SER A 232 -20.00 -15.78 21.17
N ARG A 233 -19.99 -15.06 22.28
CA ARG A 233 -19.79 -13.61 22.34
C ARG A 233 -18.43 -13.20 21.76
N PHE A 234 -17.37 -13.97 22.02
CA PHE A 234 -16.07 -13.74 21.42
C PHE A 234 -16.12 -13.86 19.87
N ARG A 235 -16.82 -14.84 19.32
CA ARG A 235 -17.03 -14.96 17.87
C ARG A 235 -17.83 -13.78 17.30
N ASP A 236 -18.80 -13.27 18.05
CA ASP A 236 -19.60 -12.13 17.61
C ASP A 236 -18.74 -10.85 17.61
N ALA A 237 -17.84 -10.69 18.59
CA ALA A 237 -16.82 -9.63 18.56
C ALA A 237 -15.91 -9.72 17.33
N LEU A 238 -15.41 -10.94 17.00
CA LEU A 238 -14.61 -11.13 15.78
C LEU A 238 -15.35 -10.65 14.53
N LYS A 239 -16.60 -11.07 14.34
CA LYS A 239 -17.41 -10.63 13.17
C LYS A 239 -17.70 -9.13 13.17
N ALA A 240 -17.77 -8.53 14.36
CA ALA A 240 -18.05 -7.10 14.50
C ALA A 240 -16.87 -6.21 14.06
N THR A 241 -15.63 -6.72 14.08
CA THR A 241 -14.43 -5.92 13.73
C THR A 241 -14.54 -5.17 12.40
N ALA A 242 -15.15 -5.80 11.40
CA ALA A 242 -15.27 -5.24 10.05
C ALA A 242 -16.31 -4.11 9.93
N ARG A 243 -17.35 -4.09 10.79
CA ARG A 243 -18.50 -3.17 10.64
C ARG A 243 -18.71 -2.27 11.86
N ASN A 244 -18.32 -2.74 13.02
CA ASN A 244 -18.45 -2.04 14.30
C ASN A 244 -17.25 -2.38 15.20
N PRO A 245 -16.04 -1.86 14.89
CA PRO A 245 -14.83 -2.12 15.68
C PRO A 245 -14.99 -1.78 17.16
N GLN A 246 -15.66 -0.68 17.48
CA GLN A 246 -15.91 -0.27 18.86
C GLN A 246 -16.78 -1.31 19.59
N GLY A 247 -17.85 -1.79 18.98
CA GLY A 247 -18.69 -2.85 19.56
C GLY A 247 -17.92 -4.16 19.77
N ALA A 248 -16.95 -4.50 18.92
CA ALA A 248 -16.06 -5.63 19.16
C ALA A 248 -15.21 -5.40 20.41
N CYS A 249 -14.65 -4.21 20.57
CA CYS A 249 -13.86 -3.83 21.75
C CYS A 249 -14.68 -3.87 23.04
N ASP A 250 -15.95 -3.43 23.00
CA ASP A 250 -16.84 -3.44 24.15
C ASP A 250 -17.15 -4.89 24.60
N ILE A 251 -17.36 -5.81 23.65
CA ILE A 251 -17.55 -7.22 23.94
C ILE A 251 -16.29 -7.82 24.58
N TRP A 252 -15.10 -7.55 24.04
CA TRP A 252 -13.86 -8.04 24.64
C TRP A 252 -13.62 -7.44 26.02
N GLN A 253 -13.98 -6.16 26.26
CA GLN A 253 -13.90 -5.55 27.57
C GLN A 253 -14.79 -6.24 28.59
N ALA A 254 -16.02 -6.60 28.23
CA ALA A 254 -16.93 -7.38 29.07
C ALA A 254 -16.36 -8.79 29.36
N LEU A 255 -15.81 -9.46 28.35
CA LEU A 255 -15.18 -10.77 28.53
C LEU A 255 -13.94 -10.73 29.42
N ASP A 256 -13.12 -9.68 29.38
CA ASP A 256 -11.96 -9.50 30.26
C ASP A 256 -12.38 -9.38 31.74
N GLY A 257 -13.54 -8.75 32.00
CA GLY A 257 -14.12 -8.69 33.34
C GLY A 257 -14.58 -10.05 33.89
N GLU A 258 -15.02 -10.96 33.02
CA GLU A 258 -15.50 -12.29 33.39
C GLU A 258 -14.38 -13.34 33.47
N VAL A 259 -13.44 -13.28 32.53
CA VAL A 259 -12.31 -14.22 32.40
C VAL A 259 -11.02 -13.43 32.27
N PRO A 260 -10.53 -12.81 33.35
CA PRO A 260 -9.32 -12.00 33.32
C PRO A 260 -8.12 -12.82 32.84
N GLY A 261 -7.35 -12.24 31.90
CA GLY A 261 -6.13 -12.88 31.41
C GLY A 261 -6.34 -13.92 30.33
N GLN A 262 -7.51 -14.00 29.70
CA GLN A 262 -7.64 -14.77 28.47
C GLN A 262 -6.81 -14.14 27.34
N SER A 263 -5.84 -14.87 26.82
CA SER A 263 -4.74 -14.33 26.01
C SER A 263 -5.19 -13.56 24.77
N SER A 264 -6.19 -14.08 24.02
CA SER A 264 -6.70 -13.37 22.82
C SER A 264 -7.52 -12.13 23.20
N VAL A 265 -8.26 -12.16 24.30
CA VAL A 265 -9.02 -11.00 24.80
C VAL A 265 -8.05 -9.89 25.18
N VAL A 266 -7.01 -10.20 25.96
CA VAL A 266 -5.99 -9.21 26.39
C VAL A 266 -5.28 -8.58 25.19
N PHE A 267 -4.86 -9.38 24.20
CA PHE A 267 -4.23 -8.88 22.98
C PHE A 267 -5.19 -8.00 22.17
N ASN A 268 -6.43 -8.45 21.96
CA ASN A 268 -7.42 -7.71 21.17
C ASN A 268 -7.80 -6.37 21.86
N LEU A 269 -7.84 -6.33 23.19
CA LEU A 269 -8.02 -5.09 23.94
C LEU A 269 -6.83 -4.15 23.85
N ALA A 270 -5.59 -4.70 23.80
CA ALA A 270 -4.41 -3.88 23.52
C ALA A 270 -4.52 -3.21 22.14
N LEU A 271 -4.98 -3.97 21.14
CA LEU A 271 -5.21 -3.45 19.80
C LEU A 271 -6.34 -2.43 19.73
N CYS A 272 -7.40 -2.61 20.53
CA CYS A 272 -8.47 -1.62 20.70
C CYS A 272 -7.97 -0.30 21.29
N ALA A 273 -7.13 -0.35 22.33
CA ALA A 273 -6.52 0.84 22.90
C ALA A 273 -5.62 1.55 21.89
N GLU A 274 -4.82 0.79 21.14
CA GLU A 274 -3.99 1.32 20.08
C GLU A 274 -4.80 1.99 18.95
N GLN A 275 -5.94 1.41 18.57
CA GLN A 275 -6.85 1.96 17.57
C GLN A 275 -7.43 3.32 18.02
N ARG A 276 -7.74 3.46 19.31
CA ARG A 276 -8.20 4.73 19.88
C ARG A 276 -7.10 5.77 20.06
N GLY A 277 -5.84 5.41 19.84
CA GLY A 277 -4.68 6.27 20.09
C GLY A 277 -4.22 6.31 21.54
N ASP A 278 -4.79 5.49 22.42
CA ASP A 278 -4.34 5.35 23.81
C ASP A 278 -3.13 4.41 23.85
N LEU A 279 -1.97 4.97 23.49
CA LEU A 279 -0.74 4.19 23.37
C LEU A 279 -0.19 3.73 24.72
N ASP A 280 -0.54 4.39 25.83
CA ASP A 280 -0.13 3.99 27.17
C ASP A 280 -0.90 2.76 27.63
N GLU A 281 -2.23 2.77 27.52
CA GLU A 281 -3.06 1.60 27.79
C GLU A 281 -2.67 0.43 26.87
N ALA A 282 -2.48 0.69 25.57
CA ALA A 282 -2.07 -0.32 24.62
C ALA A 282 -0.77 -1.02 25.05
N LEU A 283 0.25 -0.26 25.46
CA LEU A 283 1.52 -0.83 25.96
C LEU A 283 1.36 -1.67 27.22
N VAL A 284 0.55 -1.23 28.17
CA VAL A 284 0.28 -2.00 29.40
C VAL A 284 -0.34 -3.35 29.03
N ARG A 285 -1.37 -3.35 28.18
CA ARG A 285 -2.06 -4.57 27.77
C ARG A 285 -1.21 -5.48 26.87
N TYR A 286 -0.39 -4.91 25.98
CA TYR A 286 0.56 -5.72 25.19
C TYR A 286 1.64 -6.38 26.05
N ARG A 287 2.14 -5.73 27.11
CA ARG A 287 3.04 -6.37 28.09
C ARG A 287 2.35 -7.52 28.81
N GLN A 288 1.10 -7.34 29.23
CA GLN A 288 0.31 -8.42 29.81
C GLN A 288 0.13 -9.58 28.79
N ALA A 289 -0.25 -9.26 27.54
CA ALA A 289 -0.36 -10.27 26.50
C ALA A 289 0.97 -11.00 26.23
N GLN A 290 2.11 -10.31 26.31
CA GLN A 290 3.44 -10.91 26.12
C GLN A 290 3.76 -11.96 27.20
N THR A 291 3.33 -11.77 28.44
CA THR A 291 3.53 -12.80 29.49
C THR A 291 2.70 -14.06 29.20
N LEU A 292 1.54 -13.91 28.57
CA LEU A 292 0.64 -15.02 28.22
C LEU A 292 1.04 -15.69 26.91
N LEU A 293 1.62 -14.95 25.98
CA LEU A 293 1.97 -15.34 24.61
C LEU A 293 3.39 -14.90 24.24
N PRO A 294 4.46 -15.42 24.89
CA PRO A 294 5.81 -14.91 24.75
C PRO A 294 6.44 -15.08 23.35
N ARG A 295 5.83 -15.88 22.49
CA ARG A 295 6.30 -16.14 21.11
C ARG A 295 5.42 -15.48 20.04
N GLU A 296 4.41 -14.70 20.43
CA GLU A 296 3.51 -14.05 19.48
C GLU A 296 4.20 -12.86 18.81
N ARG A 297 4.46 -12.97 17.51
CA ARG A 297 5.17 -11.95 16.74
C ARG A 297 4.40 -10.65 16.60
N ALA A 298 3.07 -10.72 16.61
CA ALA A 298 2.22 -9.53 16.53
C ALA A 298 2.43 -8.59 17.71
N ILE A 299 2.79 -9.12 18.90
CA ILE A 299 3.09 -8.31 20.09
C ILE A 299 4.42 -7.57 19.92
N VAL A 300 5.45 -8.23 19.39
CA VAL A 300 6.75 -7.57 19.11
C VAL A 300 6.55 -6.44 18.11
N ALA A 301 5.84 -6.72 17.01
CA ALA A 301 5.52 -5.71 16.00
C ALA A 301 4.69 -4.54 16.56
N ALA A 302 3.84 -4.79 17.57
CA ALA A 302 3.08 -3.74 18.25
C ALA A 302 3.98 -2.79 19.05
N PHE A 303 4.97 -3.32 19.78
CA PHE A 303 5.94 -2.48 20.50
C PHE A 303 6.74 -1.58 19.55
N ASP A 304 7.22 -2.13 18.43
CA ASP A 304 7.95 -1.36 17.42
C ASP A 304 7.06 -0.27 16.82
N ARG A 305 5.83 -0.60 16.49
CA ARG A 305 4.84 0.31 15.91
C ARG A 305 4.49 1.46 16.88
N ILE A 306 4.20 1.15 18.14
CA ILE A 306 3.87 2.15 19.15
C ILE A 306 5.08 3.03 19.46
N GLY A 307 6.28 2.42 19.54
CA GLY A 307 7.52 3.17 19.73
C GLY A 307 7.76 4.18 18.62
N ALA A 308 7.57 3.76 17.36
CA ALA A 308 7.70 4.64 16.20
C ALA A 308 6.67 5.78 16.21
N ARG A 309 5.39 5.50 16.52
CA ARG A 309 4.34 6.53 16.61
C ARG A 309 4.66 7.57 17.69
N ARG A 310 5.07 7.15 18.88
CA ARG A 310 5.47 8.06 19.96
C ARG A 310 6.66 8.93 19.57
N ALA A 311 7.65 8.36 18.91
CA ALA A 311 8.80 9.12 18.41
C ALA A 311 8.36 10.19 17.41
N ALA A 312 7.49 9.84 16.46
CA ALA A 312 6.98 10.78 15.47
C ALA A 312 6.19 11.95 16.09
N GLU A 313 5.35 11.65 17.08
CA GLU A 313 4.56 12.67 17.78
C GLU A 313 5.45 13.58 18.62
N ALA A 314 6.45 13.04 19.31
CA ALA A 314 7.42 13.82 20.08
C ALA A 314 8.27 14.72 19.19
N ASP A 315 8.73 14.20 18.03
CA ASP A 315 9.48 14.98 17.06
C ASP A 315 8.62 16.13 16.48
N TYR A 316 7.36 15.84 16.19
CA TYR A 316 6.40 16.84 15.69
C TYR A 316 6.16 17.95 16.73
N ALA A 317 5.88 17.59 17.98
CA ALA A 317 5.69 18.55 19.06
C ALA A 317 6.92 19.43 19.30
N THR A 318 8.13 18.82 19.34
CA THR A 318 9.40 19.57 19.49
C THR A 318 9.64 20.55 18.35
N ARG A 319 9.21 20.19 17.13
CA ARG A 319 9.30 21.05 15.95
C ARG A 319 8.34 22.25 16.07
N GLU A 320 7.09 22.02 16.48
CA GLU A 320 6.11 23.09 16.67
C GLU A 320 6.56 24.13 17.71
N ASP A 321 7.12 23.65 18.82
CA ASP A 321 7.68 24.52 19.86
C ASP A 321 8.80 25.42 19.32
N ARG A 322 9.70 24.87 18.50
CA ARG A 322 10.77 25.65 17.86
C ARG A 322 10.23 26.70 16.89
N LEU A 323 9.23 26.34 16.08
CA LEU A 323 8.63 27.26 15.10
C LEU A 323 7.80 28.36 15.78
N SER A 324 7.14 28.08 16.90
CA SER A 324 6.37 29.05 17.68
C SER A 324 7.28 29.97 18.52
N GLY A 325 8.37 29.44 19.07
CA GLY A 325 9.37 30.22 19.84
C GLY A 325 10.26 31.13 19.01
N SER A 326 10.33 30.91 17.70
CA SER A 326 11.10 31.74 16.74
C SER A 326 10.25 32.81 16.06
N ARG A 327 8.99 33.03 16.47
CA ARG A 327 8.20 34.19 16.03
C ARG A 327 8.61 35.40 16.87
N PRO A 328 9.11 36.50 16.21
CA PRO A 328 9.48 37.74 16.92
C PRO A 328 8.27 38.44 17.51
#